data_349f5993b3f68edfa908b6e3542a3e7f
#
_entry.id   349f5993b3f68edfa908b6e3542a3e7f
#
_cell.length_a   1.000
_cell.length_b   1.000
_cell.length_c   1.000
_cell.angle_alpha   90.00
_cell.angle_beta   90.00
_cell.angle_gamma   90.00
#
_symmetry.space_group_name_H-M   'P 1'
#
loop_
_entity.id
_entity.type
_entity.pdbx_description
1 polymer ?
#
loop_
_entity_poly.entity_id
_entity_poly.type
_entity_poly.pdbx_seq_one_letter_code
_entity_poly.pdbx_strand_id
1 'polypeptide(L)'
;MERLYKNLTILFCMILLLGSCTEKKVVIGVSQCCSGVWREKVNKEMRLAQYQYKNVDLLFTTAENDGQRQARQIDSMIARKVDLIVVAPDNVNDVTPAIERAYRAHIPVILFDRKVKSSHYTASIGGDNVEAGRVVARFLARKLDGKGTVVEITGLKDASPVIERHRGFQEVMKNYPGIKVVTLDSNWTLERAQELMKQYLDKGGHA
;
A
#
# COMPACT_ATOMS: atom_id res chain seq x y z
N MET A 1 33.38 -55.80 23.55
CA MET A 1 33.47 -54.33 23.69
C MET A 1 33.28 -53.61 22.36
N GLU A 2 33.87 -53.99 21.23
CA GLU A 2 33.70 -53.32 19.91
C GLU A 2 32.26 -53.27 19.42
N ARG A 3 31.46 -54.33 19.54
CA ARG A 3 30.05 -54.32 19.17
C ARG A 3 29.22 -53.31 19.95
N LEU A 4 29.55 -53.11 21.21
CA LEU A 4 28.85 -52.14 22.09
C LEU A 4 29.13 -50.70 21.64
N TYR A 5 30.37 -50.39 21.32
CA TYR A 5 30.77 -49.08 20.79
C TYR A 5 30.16 -48.80 19.43
N LYS A 6 30.14 -49.75 18.50
CA LYS A 6 29.46 -49.62 17.22
C LYS A 6 27.96 -49.32 17.38
N ASN A 7 27.28 -50.03 18.25
CA ASN A 7 25.83 -49.80 18.49
C ASN A 7 25.58 -48.44 19.17
N LEU A 8 26.47 -48.00 20.06
CA LEU A 8 26.41 -46.68 20.72
C LEU A 8 26.64 -45.55 19.71
N THR A 9 27.61 -45.72 18.80
CA THR A 9 27.89 -44.73 17.73
C THR A 9 26.74 -44.62 16.74
N ILE A 10 26.10 -45.74 16.35
CA ILE A 10 24.93 -45.75 15.46
C ILE A 10 23.76 -45.08 16.13
N LEU A 11 23.51 -45.35 17.43
CA LEU A 11 22.45 -44.74 18.20
C LEU A 11 22.66 -43.21 18.35
N PHE A 12 23.91 -42.78 18.60
CA PHE A 12 24.28 -41.37 18.69
C PHE A 12 24.12 -40.64 17.33
N CYS A 13 24.51 -41.28 16.23
CA CYS A 13 24.27 -40.73 14.87
C CYS A 13 22.79 -40.69 14.53
N MET A 14 21.97 -41.66 14.95
CA MET A 14 20.52 -41.62 14.77
C MET A 14 19.86 -40.49 15.58
N ILE A 15 20.33 -40.22 16.79
CA ILE A 15 19.83 -39.12 17.64
C ILE A 15 20.19 -37.77 17.01
N LEU A 16 21.37 -37.63 16.40
CA LEU A 16 21.77 -36.43 15.66
C LEU A 16 20.96 -36.19 14.38
N LEU A 17 20.42 -37.25 13.76
CA LEU A 17 19.54 -37.14 12.59
C LEU A 17 18.09 -36.79 12.96
N LEU A 18 17.67 -36.96 14.21
CA LEU A 18 16.40 -36.50 14.75
C LEU A 18 16.42 -35.02 15.14
N GLY A 19 17.57 -34.35 14.91
CA GLY A 19 17.77 -32.96 15.18
C GLY A 19 16.87 -32.08 14.31
N SER A 20 15.83 -31.61 14.93
CA SER A 20 15.19 -30.33 14.68
C SER A 20 14.66 -30.07 13.27
N CYS A 21 13.53 -30.67 12.95
CA CYS A 21 12.61 -30.04 12.02
C CYS A 21 12.03 -28.79 12.73
N THR A 22 12.81 -27.73 12.86
CA THR A 22 12.28 -26.42 13.22
C THR A 22 11.42 -25.99 12.07
N GLU A 23 10.12 -25.86 12.29
CA GLU A 23 9.18 -25.31 11.32
C GLU A 23 9.76 -23.98 10.82
N LYS A 24 10.06 -23.90 9.52
CA LYS A 24 10.66 -22.70 8.94
C LYS A 24 9.69 -21.52 9.14
N LYS A 25 10.10 -20.51 9.89
CA LYS A 25 9.32 -19.29 10.02
C LYS A 25 9.25 -18.56 8.70
N VAL A 26 8.05 -18.14 8.33
CA VAL A 26 7.79 -17.27 7.17
C VAL A 26 7.86 -15.83 7.64
N VAL A 27 8.74 -15.03 7.07
CA VAL A 27 8.89 -13.61 7.39
C VAL A 27 8.20 -12.77 6.32
N ILE A 28 7.18 -12.01 6.72
CA ILE A 28 6.47 -11.09 5.82
C ILE A 28 6.87 -9.67 6.16
N GLY A 29 7.50 -8.97 5.21
CA GLY A 29 7.75 -7.54 5.29
C GLY A 29 6.48 -6.75 5.00
N VAL A 30 6.08 -5.85 5.90
CA VAL A 30 4.94 -4.94 5.71
C VAL A 30 5.45 -3.51 5.66
N SER A 31 5.40 -2.91 4.47
CA SER A 31 5.89 -1.55 4.22
C SER A 31 4.72 -0.59 4.03
N GLN A 32 4.50 0.29 5.02
CA GLN A 32 3.48 1.34 4.98
C GLN A 32 4.08 2.67 4.48
N CYS A 33 3.33 3.39 3.65
CA CYS A 33 3.71 4.73 3.17
C CYS A 33 3.76 5.78 4.29
N CYS A 34 2.85 5.69 5.24
CA CYS A 34 2.63 6.69 6.28
C CYS A 34 2.04 6.05 7.53
N SER A 35 1.98 6.79 8.61
CA SER A 35 1.18 6.52 9.80
C SER A 35 -0.23 7.12 9.66
N GLY A 36 -1.06 6.95 10.69
CA GLY A 36 -2.43 7.46 10.79
C GLY A 36 -3.44 6.39 11.10
N VAL A 37 -4.62 6.81 11.58
CA VAL A 37 -5.66 5.93 12.16
C VAL A 37 -6.02 4.76 11.26
N TRP A 38 -6.13 4.98 9.95
CA TRP A 38 -6.46 3.93 9.01
C TRP A 38 -5.33 2.90 8.85
N ARG A 39 -4.06 3.37 8.76
CA ARG A 39 -2.89 2.49 8.66
C ARG A 39 -2.64 1.70 9.95
N GLU A 40 -2.87 2.32 11.09
CA GLU A 40 -2.79 1.67 12.40
C GLU A 40 -3.83 0.56 12.53
N LYS A 41 -5.07 0.81 12.08
CA LYS A 41 -6.11 -0.24 12.04
C LYS A 41 -5.67 -1.42 11.17
N VAL A 42 -5.17 -1.17 9.96
CA VAL A 42 -4.68 -2.25 9.07
C VAL A 42 -3.55 -3.04 9.74
N ASN A 43 -2.56 -2.35 10.34
CA ASN A 43 -1.46 -3.01 11.03
C ASN A 43 -1.97 -3.86 12.22
N LYS A 44 -2.97 -3.35 12.94
CA LYS A 44 -3.60 -4.09 14.05
C LYS A 44 -4.30 -5.36 13.54
N GLU A 45 -5.07 -5.28 12.46
CA GLU A 45 -5.75 -6.44 11.87
C GLU A 45 -4.73 -7.49 11.36
N MET A 46 -3.64 -7.05 10.73
CA MET A 46 -2.56 -7.96 10.31
C MET A 46 -1.91 -8.66 11.52
N ARG A 47 -1.65 -7.95 12.63
CA ARG A 47 -1.13 -8.54 13.86
C ARG A 47 -2.13 -9.53 14.48
N LEU A 48 -3.42 -9.23 14.45
CA LEU A 48 -4.45 -10.14 14.93
C LEU A 48 -4.49 -11.42 14.09
N ALA A 49 -4.42 -11.30 12.77
CA ALA A 49 -4.34 -12.45 11.87
C ALA A 49 -3.09 -13.30 12.13
N GLN A 50 -1.95 -12.68 12.47
CA GLN A 50 -0.71 -13.39 12.79
C GLN A 50 -0.88 -14.38 13.94
N TYR A 51 -1.72 -14.09 14.95
CA TYR A 51 -1.96 -15.02 16.07
C TYR A 51 -2.53 -16.38 15.63
N GLN A 52 -3.14 -16.44 14.45
CA GLN A 52 -3.66 -17.70 13.89
C GLN A 52 -2.56 -18.53 13.19
N TYR A 53 -1.40 -17.92 12.92
CA TYR A 53 -0.30 -18.51 12.16
C TYR A 53 1.00 -18.43 12.94
N LYS A 54 1.27 -19.45 13.78
CA LYS A 54 2.43 -19.47 14.70
C LYS A 54 3.80 -19.42 14.00
N ASN A 55 3.85 -19.83 12.74
CA ASN A 55 5.06 -19.84 11.92
C ASN A 55 5.25 -18.58 11.08
N VAL A 56 4.43 -17.52 11.27
CA VAL A 56 4.53 -16.25 10.53
C VAL A 56 5.04 -15.14 11.43
N ASP A 57 6.09 -14.45 11.00
CA ASP A 57 6.58 -13.23 11.63
C ASP A 57 6.32 -12.02 10.71
N LEU A 58 5.79 -10.93 11.26
CA LEU A 58 5.53 -9.68 10.53
C LEU A 58 6.59 -8.63 10.86
N LEU A 59 7.29 -8.13 9.83
CA LEU A 59 8.26 -7.04 9.93
C LEU A 59 7.64 -5.75 9.39
N PHE A 60 7.17 -4.87 10.28
CA PHE A 60 6.57 -3.60 9.90
C PHE A 60 7.59 -2.49 9.73
N THR A 61 7.42 -1.68 8.68
CA THR A 61 8.10 -0.40 8.49
C THR A 61 7.10 0.67 8.07
N THR A 62 7.41 1.93 8.38
CA THR A 62 6.61 3.10 7.99
C THR A 62 7.53 4.16 7.39
N ALA A 63 7.14 4.70 6.26
CA ALA A 63 7.97 5.63 5.49
C ALA A 63 7.74 7.10 5.85
N GLU A 64 6.65 7.42 6.55
CA GLU A 64 6.27 8.77 6.97
C GLU A 64 6.16 9.76 5.80
N ASN A 65 5.49 9.32 4.72
CA ASN A 65 5.31 10.08 3.48
C ASN A 65 6.63 10.43 2.75
N ASP A 66 7.65 9.57 2.90
CA ASP A 66 8.93 9.67 2.17
C ASP A 66 9.12 8.42 1.30
N GLY A 67 8.83 8.54 0.00
CA GLY A 67 8.95 7.45 -0.96
C GLY A 67 10.38 6.91 -1.09
N GLN A 68 11.40 7.77 -0.96
CA GLN A 68 12.80 7.34 -0.99
C GLN A 68 13.16 6.53 0.27
N ARG A 69 12.66 6.95 1.43
CA ARG A 69 12.78 6.18 2.68
C ARG A 69 12.09 4.82 2.52
N GLN A 70 10.91 4.78 1.92
CA GLN A 70 10.19 3.53 1.67
C GLN A 70 10.99 2.60 0.76
N ALA A 71 11.57 3.13 -0.32
CA ALA A 71 12.41 2.35 -1.23
C ALA A 71 13.60 1.71 -0.49
N ARG A 72 14.31 2.48 0.36
CA ARG A 72 15.40 1.94 1.18
C ARG A 72 14.95 0.88 2.19
N GLN A 73 13.75 1.04 2.78
CA GLN A 73 13.17 0.03 3.67
C GLN A 73 12.86 -1.27 2.94
N ILE A 74 12.32 -1.19 1.72
CA ILE A 74 12.08 -2.36 0.86
C ILE A 74 13.41 -3.04 0.50
N ASP A 75 14.45 -2.28 0.16
CA ASP A 75 15.78 -2.82 -0.10
C ASP A 75 16.37 -3.56 1.12
N SER A 76 16.12 -3.06 2.33
CA SER A 76 16.49 -3.75 3.57
C SER A 76 15.73 -5.07 3.74
N MET A 77 14.44 -5.13 3.37
CA MET A 77 13.67 -6.38 3.39
C MET A 77 14.23 -7.39 2.37
N ILE A 78 14.60 -6.92 1.17
CA ILE A 78 15.24 -7.77 0.15
C ILE A 78 16.57 -8.34 0.68
N ALA A 79 17.42 -7.50 1.28
CA ALA A 79 18.69 -7.94 1.87
C ALA A 79 18.52 -8.96 3.00
N ARG A 80 17.44 -8.84 3.77
CA ARG A 80 17.05 -9.81 4.83
C ARG A 80 16.39 -11.08 4.30
N LYS A 81 16.15 -11.16 2.97
CA LYS A 81 15.52 -12.31 2.32
C LYS A 81 14.17 -12.66 2.96
N VAL A 82 13.32 -11.66 3.18
CA VAL A 82 11.95 -11.93 3.64
C VAL A 82 11.20 -12.79 2.60
N ASP A 83 10.26 -13.62 3.05
CA ASP A 83 9.57 -14.57 2.17
C ASP A 83 8.44 -13.90 1.33
N LEU A 84 7.95 -12.73 1.76
CA LEU A 84 6.92 -11.94 1.08
C LEU A 84 7.02 -10.47 1.49
N ILE A 85 6.71 -9.56 0.58
CA ILE A 85 6.54 -8.13 0.90
C ILE A 85 5.10 -7.71 0.59
N VAL A 86 4.42 -7.17 1.61
CA VAL A 86 3.15 -6.44 1.46
C VAL A 86 3.47 -4.96 1.55
N VAL A 87 3.12 -4.19 0.54
CA VAL A 87 3.49 -2.77 0.47
C VAL A 87 2.30 -1.90 0.08
N ALA A 88 2.10 -0.82 0.84
CA ALA A 88 1.25 0.30 0.44
C ALA A 88 2.17 1.41 -0.06
N PRO A 89 2.37 1.57 -1.38
CA PRO A 89 3.34 2.52 -1.93
C PRO A 89 3.01 3.96 -1.54
N ASP A 90 4.04 4.76 -1.20
CA ASP A 90 3.87 6.17 -0.92
C ASP A 90 3.48 6.92 -2.20
N ASN A 91 4.33 6.82 -3.21
CA ASN A 91 4.08 7.37 -4.52
C ASN A 91 4.56 6.41 -5.63
N VAL A 92 4.08 6.65 -6.85
CA VAL A 92 4.33 5.76 -7.99
C VAL A 92 5.75 5.89 -8.56
N ASN A 93 6.47 6.98 -8.29
CA ASN A 93 7.77 7.25 -8.89
C ASN A 93 8.92 6.63 -8.08
N ASP A 94 8.97 6.94 -6.79
CA ASP A 94 10.08 6.51 -5.92
C ASP A 94 10.03 5.02 -5.57
N VAL A 95 8.82 4.47 -5.42
CA VAL A 95 8.65 3.10 -4.91
C VAL A 95 8.70 2.05 -6.02
N THR A 96 8.31 2.39 -7.26
CA THR A 96 8.32 1.44 -8.38
C THR A 96 9.68 0.73 -8.56
N PRO A 97 10.83 1.43 -8.57
CA PRO A 97 12.12 0.76 -8.74
C PRO A 97 12.44 -0.27 -7.64
N ALA A 98 12.03 0.00 -6.39
CA ALA A 98 12.24 -0.93 -5.28
C ALA A 98 11.37 -2.19 -5.41
N ILE A 99 10.12 -2.04 -5.87
CA ILE A 99 9.24 -3.18 -6.18
C ILE A 99 9.84 -4.06 -7.27
N GLU A 100 10.40 -3.46 -8.32
CA GLU A 100 11.05 -4.21 -9.39
C GLU A 100 12.31 -4.94 -8.93
N ARG A 101 13.06 -4.36 -7.97
CA ARG A 101 14.19 -5.06 -7.36
C ARG A 101 13.75 -6.26 -6.53
N ALA A 102 12.66 -6.13 -5.75
CA ALA A 102 12.08 -7.24 -5.00
C ALA A 102 11.64 -8.37 -5.93
N TYR A 103 10.94 -8.02 -7.02
CA TYR A 103 10.51 -8.97 -8.02
C TYR A 103 11.69 -9.72 -8.67
N ARG A 104 12.76 -9.00 -9.06
CA ARG A 104 13.99 -9.61 -9.60
C ARG A 104 14.73 -10.49 -8.59
N ALA A 105 14.59 -10.20 -7.30
CA ALA A 105 15.11 -11.04 -6.22
C ALA A 105 14.22 -12.25 -5.91
N HIS A 106 13.17 -12.50 -6.73
CA HIS A 106 12.19 -13.57 -6.57
C HIS A 106 11.43 -13.53 -5.23
N ILE A 107 11.29 -12.34 -4.64
CA ILE A 107 10.46 -12.13 -3.46
C ILE A 107 9.06 -11.74 -3.94
N PRO A 108 8.02 -12.51 -3.61
CA PRO A 108 6.64 -12.15 -3.93
C PRO A 108 6.28 -10.79 -3.35
N VAL A 109 5.57 -9.96 -4.14
CA VAL A 109 5.12 -8.63 -3.71
C VAL A 109 3.60 -8.53 -3.84
N ILE A 110 2.94 -8.15 -2.76
CA ILE A 110 1.52 -7.78 -2.76
C ILE A 110 1.42 -6.27 -2.60
N LEU A 111 0.86 -5.60 -3.60
CA LEU A 111 0.48 -4.20 -3.50
C LEU A 111 -0.84 -4.10 -2.73
N PHE A 112 -0.91 -3.16 -1.80
CA PHE A 112 -2.08 -2.93 -0.98
C PHE A 112 -2.52 -1.47 -1.03
N ASP A 113 -3.83 -1.23 -1.28
CA ASP A 113 -4.46 0.09 -1.35
C ASP A 113 -3.96 0.97 -2.52
N ARG A 114 -2.65 1.04 -2.74
CA ARG A 114 -2.01 1.88 -3.77
C ARG A 114 -1.23 1.03 -4.77
N LYS A 115 -1.02 1.56 -5.95
CA LYS A 115 -0.33 0.90 -7.07
C LYS A 115 1.00 1.58 -7.38
N VAL A 116 1.82 0.91 -8.19
CA VAL A 116 3.08 1.40 -8.78
C VAL A 116 2.97 1.45 -10.31
N LYS A 117 3.96 2.05 -10.98
CA LYS A 117 4.08 2.09 -12.45
C LYS A 117 4.80 0.84 -12.99
N SER A 118 4.39 -0.33 -12.55
CA SER A 118 4.96 -1.60 -12.99
C SER A 118 3.90 -2.69 -12.94
N SER A 119 4.06 -3.71 -13.73
CA SER A 119 3.30 -4.97 -13.64
C SER A 119 4.08 -6.08 -12.93
N HIS A 120 5.31 -5.81 -12.47
CA HIS A 120 6.17 -6.76 -11.80
C HIS A 120 5.85 -6.85 -10.30
N TYR A 121 4.72 -7.44 -9.98
CA TYR A 121 4.27 -7.79 -8.63
C TYR A 121 3.39 -9.03 -8.69
N THR A 122 3.21 -9.72 -7.57
CA THR A 122 2.45 -10.97 -7.50
C THR A 122 0.93 -10.74 -7.51
N ALA A 123 0.47 -9.76 -6.72
CA ALA A 123 -0.94 -9.43 -6.60
C ALA A 123 -1.13 -7.96 -6.18
N SER A 124 -2.32 -7.41 -6.43
CA SER A 124 -2.73 -6.09 -5.96
C SER A 124 -4.11 -6.18 -5.33
N ILE A 125 -4.24 -5.63 -4.12
CA ILE A 125 -5.49 -5.60 -3.35
C ILE A 125 -5.85 -4.14 -3.10
N GLY A 126 -7.00 -3.72 -3.62
CA GLY A 126 -7.47 -2.34 -3.49
C GLY A 126 -8.79 -2.12 -4.20
N GLY A 127 -9.36 -0.93 -4.04
CA GLY A 127 -10.58 -0.53 -4.74
C GLY A 127 -10.31 -0.09 -6.19
N ASP A 128 -11.35 -0.14 -7.03
CA ASP A 128 -11.31 0.50 -8.35
C ASP A 128 -11.48 2.02 -8.18
N ASN A 129 -10.36 2.72 -8.10
CA ASN A 129 -10.33 4.16 -7.89
C ASN A 129 -10.83 4.95 -9.12
N VAL A 130 -10.68 4.40 -10.32
CA VAL A 130 -11.21 5.06 -11.54
C VAL A 130 -12.72 5.03 -11.51
N GLU A 131 -13.31 3.87 -11.22
CA GLU A 131 -14.77 3.76 -11.12
C GLU A 131 -15.32 4.55 -9.93
N ALA A 132 -14.62 4.61 -8.81
CA ALA A 132 -14.99 5.49 -7.70
C ALA A 132 -15.10 6.95 -8.14
N GLY A 133 -14.13 7.46 -8.90
CA GLY A 133 -14.19 8.80 -9.50
C GLY A 133 -15.37 8.99 -10.44
N ARG A 134 -15.62 8.01 -11.31
CA ARG A 134 -16.77 8.05 -12.25
C ARG A 134 -18.12 8.07 -11.53
N VAL A 135 -18.28 7.25 -10.49
CA VAL A 135 -19.54 7.18 -9.70
C VAL A 135 -19.85 8.52 -9.06
N VAL A 136 -18.85 9.12 -8.39
CA VAL A 136 -19.02 10.44 -7.75
C VAL A 136 -19.36 11.52 -8.79
N ALA A 137 -18.64 11.53 -9.92
CA ALA A 137 -18.89 12.49 -11.00
C ALA A 137 -20.31 12.37 -11.58
N ARG A 138 -20.76 11.14 -11.87
CA ARG A 138 -22.14 10.91 -12.35
C ARG A 138 -23.20 11.35 -11.34
N PHE A 139 -22.94 11.10 -10.05
CA PHE A 139 -23.85 11.54 -8.98
C PHE A 139 -23.96 13.05 -8.94
N LEU A 140 -22.83 13.77 -8.93
CA LEU A 140 -22.80 15.24 -8.89
C LEU A 140 -23.41 15.86 -10.14
N ALA A 141 -23.09 15.34 -11.33
CA ALA A 141 -23.67 15.84 -12.59
C ALA A 141 -25.20 15.76 -12.59
N ARG A 142 -25.76 14.65 -12.09
CA ARG A 142 -27.22 14.52 -11.95
C ARG A 142 -27.81 15.46 -10.90
N LYS A 143 -27.13 15.62 -9.74
CA LYS A 143 -27.59 16.50 -8.66
C LYS A 143 -27.60 17.98 -9.06
N LEU A 144 -26.67 18.37 -9.92
CA LEU A 144 -26.52 19.74 -10.42
C LEU A 144 -27.28 19.99 -11.75
N ASP A 145 -28.01 19.00 -12.24
CA ASP A 145 -28.67 19.07 -13.55
C ASP A 145 -27.72 19.55 -14.66
N GLY A 146 -26.48 19.08 -14.61
CA GLY A 146 -25.44 19.37 -15.60
C GLY A 146 -24.87 20.80 -15.56
N LYS A 147 -25.18 21.63 -14.56
CA LYS A 147 -24.71 23.02 -14.46
C LYS A 147 -24.34 23.39 -13.04
N GLY A 148 -23.27 24.16 -12.86
CA GLY A 148 -22.86 24.64 -11.54
C GLY A 148 -21.35 24.55 -11.32
N THR A 149 -20.95 24.57 -10.04
CA THR A 149 -19.54 24.44 -9.65
C THR A 149 -19.37 23.24 -8.72
N VAL A 150 -18.31 22.48 -8.95
CA VAL A 150 -17.87 21.40 -8.06
C VAL A 150 -16.45 21.71 -7.57
N VAL A 151 -16.23 21.62 -6.27
CA VAL A 151 -14.91 21.70 -5.69
C VAL A 151 -14.41 20.28 -5.42
N GLU A 152 -13.34 19.89 -6.11
CA GLU A 152 -12.63 18.62 -5.93
C GLU A 152 -11.46 18.84 -4.98
N ILE A 153 -11.53 18.29 -3.77
CA ILE A 153 -10.42 18.33 -2.81
C ILE A 153 -9.62 17.04 -2.97
N THR A 154 -8.40 17.14 -3.49
CA THR A 154 -7.55 15.98 -3.79
C THR A 154 -6.56 15.67 -2.67
N GLY A 155 -5.90 14.50 -2.76
CA GLY A 155 -4.86 14.08 -1.83
C GLY A 155 -3.45 14.30 -2.38
N LEU A 156 -2.53 13.40 -2.01
CA LEU A 156 -1.13 13.41 -2.48
C LEU A 156 -1.06 13.19 -3.99
N LYS A 157 -0.54 14.18 -4.70
CA LYS A 157 -0.53 14.27 -6.17
C LYS A 157 0.02 13.03 -6.89
N ASP A 158 1.08 12.42 -6.35
CA ASP A 158 1.75 11.26 -6.97
C ASP A 158 1.27 9.91 -6.40
N ALA A 159 0.21 9.91 -5.59
CA ALA A 159 -0.41 8.68 -5.11
C ALA A 159 -1.41 8.13 -6.14
N SER A 160 -1.32 6.83 -6.45
CA SER A 160 -2.17 6.20 -7.47
C SER A 160 -3.67 6.39 -7.25
N PRO A 161 -4.23 6.36 -6.02
CA PRO A 161 -5.66 6.60 -5.82
C PRO A 161 -6.10 8.01 -6.22
N VAL A 162 -5.25 9.03 -6.03
CA VAL A 162 -5.55 10.41 -6.44
C VAL A 162 -5.57 10.51 -7.96
N ILE A 163 -4.53 10.00 -8.62
CA ILE A 163 -4.42 9.98 -10.08
C ILE A 163 -5.62 9.26 -10.71
N GLU A 164 -5.96 8.09 -10.18
CA GLU A 164 -7.02 7.25 -10.72
C GLU A 164 -8.42 7.86 -10.48
N ARG A 165 -8.71 8.36 -9.26
CA ARG A 165 -10.00 9.02 -8.94
C ARG A 165 -10.19 10.27 -9.77
N HIS A 166 -9.18 11.12 -9.83
CA HIS A 166 -9.23 12.33 -10.66
C HIS A 166 -9.48 11.99 -12.12
N ARG A 167 -8.76 11.01 -12.69
CA ARG A 167 -8.99 10.54 -14.05
C ARG A 167 -10.43 10.10 -14.28
N GLY A 168 -10.97 9.21 -13.44
CA GLY A 168 -12.34 8.73 -13.55
C GLY A 168 -13.37 9.86 -13.42
N PHE A 169 -13.12 10.82 -12.54
CA PHE A 169 -13.94 12.01 -12.36
C PHE A 169 -13.95 12.87 -13.63
N GLN A 170 -12.79 13.20 -14.19
CA GLN A 170 -12.64 14.00 -15.39
C GLN A 170 -13.22 13.31 -16.64
N GLU A 171 -13.12 11.99 -16.76
CA GLU A 171 -13.73 11.22 -17.86
C GLU A 171 -15.25 11.43 -17.95
N VAL A 172 -15.93 11.64 -16.84
CA VAL A 172 -17.36 11.93 -16.80
C VAL A 172 -17.60 13.42 -16.99
N MET A 173 -16.89 14.28 -16.25
CA MET A 173 -17.15 15.73 -16.23
C MET A 173 -16.95 16.39 -17.60
N LYS A 174 -16.08 15.89 -18.46
CA LYS A 174 -15.94 16.38 -19.84
C LYS A 174 -17.24 16.33 -20.67
N ASN A 175 -18.22 15.50 -20.28
CA ASN A 175 -19.53 15.43 -20.92
C ASN A 175 -20.54 16.45 -20.35
N TYR A 176 -20.14 17.23 -19.34
CA TYR A 176 -20.96 18.23 -18.68
C TYR A 176 -20.27 19.61 -18.68
N PRO A 177 -20.14 20.26 -19.84
CA PRO A 177 -19.41 21.54 -19.97
C PRO A 177 -20.05 22.69 -19.16
N GLY A 178 -21.29 22.53 -18.71
CA GLY A 178 -21.95 23.47 -17.80
C GLY A 178 -21.51 23.35 -16.34
N ILE A 179 -20.71 22.34 -15.98
CA ILE A 179 -20.15 22.18 -14.65
C ILE A 179 -18.70 22.68 -14.64
N LYS A 180 -18.44 23.69 -13.81
CA LYS A 180 -17.08 24.16 -13.53
C LYS A 180 -16.47 23.28 -12.42
N VAL A 181 -15.31 22.71 -12.67
CA VAL A 181 -14.54 21.98 -11.66
C VAL A 181 -13.41 22.84 -11.14
N VAL A 182 -13.30 22.98 -9.83
CA VAL A 182 -12.20 23.64 -9.13
C VAL A 182 -11.45 22.60 -8.29
N THR A 183 -10.18 22.37 -8.58
CA THR A 183 -9.38 21.37 -7.87
C THR A 183 -8.48 22.03 -6.82
N LEU A 184 -8.52 21.51 -5.59
CA LEU A 184 -7.75 21.98 -4.42
C LEU A 184 -6.90 20.82 -3.88
N ASP A 185 -5.57 20.98 -3.89
CA ASP A 185 -4.62 19.92 -3.47
C ASP A 185 -4.36 19.98 -1.97
N SER A 186 -4.99 19.08 -1.20
CA SER A 186 -4.92 19.07 0.27
C SER A 186 -3.87 18.15 0.87
N ASN A 187 -3.17 17.35 0.06
CA ASN A 187 -2.21 16.34 0.51
C ASN A 187 -2.78 15.33 1.55
N TRP A 188 -4.11 15.13 1.55
CA TRP A 188 -4.85 14.30 2.52
C TRP A 188 -4.74 14.76 3.97
N THR A 189 -4.45 16.04 4.23
CA THR A 189 -4.49 16.60 5.57
C THR A 189 -5.77 17.40 5.78
N LEU A 190 -6.38 17.26 6.97
CA LEU A 190 -7.61 17.95 7.33
C LEU A 190 -7.41 19.45 7.33
N GLU A 191 -6.32 19.89 7.96
CA GLU A 191 -5.99 21.31 8.13
C GLU A 191 -5.81 21.99 6.76
N ARG A 192 -5.09 21.33 5.85
CA ARG A 192 -4.88 21.89 4.50
C ARG A 192 -6.16 21.92 3.69
N ALA A 193 -7.01 20.89 3.80
CA ALA A 193 -8.31 20.87 3.12
C ALA A 193 -9.20 22.02 3.60
N GLN A 194 -9.28 22.25 4.92
CA GLN A 194 -10.06 23.32 5.52
C GLN A 194 -9.51 24.71 5.12
N GLU A 195 -8.20 24.89 5.18
CA GLU A 195 -7.54 26.14 4.77
C GLU A 195 -7.85 26.49 3.31
N LEU A 196 -7.66 25.54 2.40
CA LEU A 196 -7.89 25.74 0.97
C LEU A 196 -9.36 26.02 0.66
N MET A 197 -10.28 25.31 1.30
CA MET A 197 -11.72 25.55 1.12
C MET A 197 -12.12 26.92 1.66
N LYS A 198 -11.59 27.32 2.84
CA LYS A 198 -11.81 28.65 3.39
C LYS A 198 -11.31 29.73 2.44
N GLN A 199 -10.07 29.61 1.94
CA GLN A 199 -9.49 30.57 0.99
C GLN A 199 -10.31 30.67 -0.32
N TYR A 200 -10.86 29.55 -0.78
CA TYR A 200 -11.74 29.53 -1.95
C TYR A 200 -13.03 30.31 -1.71
N LEU A 201 -13.70 30.10 -0.58
CA LEU A 201 -14.92 30.78 -0.19
C LEU A 201 -14.71 32.28 0.07
N ASP A 202 -13.64 32.66 0.78
CA ASP A 202 -13.27 34.05 1.09
C ASP A 202 -13.02 34.89 -0.20
N LYS A 203 -12.62 34.24 -1.31
CA LYS A 203 -12.46 34.85 -2.64
C LYS A 203 -13.76 34.90 -3.44
N GLY A 204 -14.90 34.64 -2.83
CA GLY A 204 -16.21 34.62 -3.50
C GLY A 204 -16.49 33.33 -4.30
N GLY A 205 -15.76 32.25 -3.98
CA GLY A 205 -16.03 30.92 -4.55
C GLY A 205 -17.39 30.39 -4.08
N HIS A 206 -18.07 29.68 -4.97
CA HIS A 206 -19.35 29.01 -4.69
C HIS A 206 -19.24 27.56 -5.17
N ALA A 207 -19.90 26.62 -4.48
CA ALA A 207 -20.01 25.20 -4.82
C ALA A 207 -21.42 24.68 -4.54
#